data_dfd467d98a24c599462465589d027ca4
#
_entry.id   dfd467d98a24c599462465589d027ca4
#
_cell.length_a   1.000
_cell.length_b   1.000
_cell.length_c   1.000
_cell.angle_alpha   90.00
_cell.angle_beta   90.00
_cell.angle_gamma   90.00
#
_symmetry.space_group_name_H-M   'P 1'
#
loop_
_entity.id
_entity.type
_entity.pdbx_description
1 polymer ?
#
loop_
_entity_poly.entity_id
_entity_poly.type
_entity_poly.pdbx_seq_one_letter_code
_entity_poly.pdbx_strand_id
1 'polypeptide(L)'
;THFELLLALLHIELALTLLLPGPGPQAGRRALPVQGAWLAACATSSSAALLCFAYRAQPEVVLEVRGLALACWAAAFGVSALGHALQSRLGGPWALRLRLIWLAVAALPVLWHYFALEYAQRSLLHLRPLSPHWLLAAFPDGAWTPLEYWPLVALAAATWLAAAILTRQGTRP
;
A
#
# COMPACT_ATOMS: atom_id res chain seq x y z
N THR A 1 -15.43 -15.27 -10.21
CA THR A 1 -14.53 -15.40 -11.38
C THR A 1 -13.07 -15.49 -10.91
N HIS A 2 -12.12 -15.98 -11.78
CA HIS A 2 -10.68 -16.05 -11.43
C HIS A 2 -10.10 -14.66 -11.11
N PHE A 3 -10.66 -13.62 -11.70
CA PHE A 3 -10.24 -12.24 -11.46
C PHE A 3 -10.62 -11.75 -10.06
N GLU A 4 -11.81 -12.07 -9.58
CA GLU A 4 -12.24 -11.74 -8.20
C GLU A 4 -11.37 -12.45 -7.16
N LEU A 5 -10.96 -13.68 -7.44
CA LEU A 5 -10.03 -14.40 -6.57
C LEU A 5 -8.67 -13.70 -6.51
N LEU A 6 -8.15 -13.23 -7.64
CA LEU A 6 -6.91 -12.46 -7.69
C LEU A 6 -7.01 -11.16 -6.89
N LEU A 7 -8.10 -10.41 -7.05
CA LEU A 7 -8.34 -9.19 -6.28
C LEU A 7 -8.45 -9.48 -4.78
N ALA A 8 -9.13 -10.57 -4.41
CA ALA A 8 -9.21 -11.00 -3.02
C ALA A 8 -7.83 -11.34 -2.44
N LEU A 9 -6.99 -12.04 -3.21
CA LEU A 9 -5.60 -12.33 -2.81
C LEU A 9 -4.78 -11.05 -2.63
N LEU A 10 -4.89 -10.09 -3.55
CA LEU A 10 -4.20 -8.80 -3.43
C LEU A 10 -4.66 -8.01 -2.18
N HIS A 11 -5.96 -8.03 -1.86
CA HIS A 11 -6.47 -7.43 -0.63
C HIS A 11 -5.94 -8.13 0.62
N ILE A 12 -5.89 -9.46 0.63
CA ILE A 12 -5.34 -10.24 1.73
C ILE A 12 -3.85 -9.95 1.89
N GLU A 13 -3.08 -9.95 0.81
CA GLU A 13 -1.65 -9.63 0.85
C GLU A 13 -1.41 -8.21 1.39
N LEU A 14 -2.19 -7.22 0.93
CA LEU A 14 -2.10 -5.85 1.41
C LEU A 14 -2.43 -5.74 2.91
N ALA A 15 -3.44 -6.47 3.39
CA ALA A 15 -3.78 -6.55 4.80
C ALA A 15 -2.68 -7.26 5.61
N LEU A 16 -2.13 -8.36 5.11
CA LEU A 16 -1.06 -9.10 5.76
C LEU A 16 0.23 -8.29 5.89
N THR A 17 0.54 -7.37 4.95
CA THR A 17 1.71 -6.49 5.07
C THR A 17 1.65 -5.60 6.32
N LEU A 18 0.45 -5.31 6.81
CA LEU A 18 0.25 -4.55 8.05
C LEU A 18 0.53 -5.39 9.30
N LEU A 19 0.35 -6.72 9.20
CA LEU A 19 0.53 -7.67 10.28
C LEU A 19 1.95 -8.23 10.34
N LEU A 20 2.74 -8.08 9.29
CA LEU A 20 4.12 -8.58 9.26
C LEU A 20 4.92 -7.95 10.41
N PRO A 21 5.62 -8.78 11.21
CA PRO A 21 6.48 -8.28 12.25
C PRO A 21 7.55 -7.41 11.61
N GLY A 22 7.57 -6.14 11.99
CA GLY A 22 8.64 -5.25 11.58
C GLY A 22 9.97 -5.73 12.19
N PRO A 23 11.09 -5.28 11.63
CA PRO A 23 12.38 -5.50 12.28
C PRO A 23 12.28 -4.96 13.73
N GLY A 24 12.78 -5.76 14.68
CA GLY A 24 12.75 -5.41 16.10
C GLY A 24 13.38 -4.04 16.41
N PRO A 25 13.26 -3.52 17.63
CA PRO A 25 13.67 -2.16 18.01
C PRO A 25 15.14 -1.84 17.74
N GLN A 26 15.99 -2.86 17.60
CA GLN A 26 17.41 -2.69 17.25
C GLN A 26 17.67 -2.55 15.74
N ALA A 27 16.65 -2.60 14.90
CA ALA A 27 16.79 -2.72 13.46
C ALA A 27 16.72 -1.39 12.69
N GLY A 28 16.86 -0.24 13.35
CA GLY A 28 16.77 1.06 12.68
C GLY A 28 17.58 1.18 11.38
N ARG A 29 18.81 0.65 11.35
CA ARG A 29 19.66 0.60 10.15
C ARG A 29 19.23 -0.48 9.14
N ARG A 30 18.58 -1.55 9.59
CA ARG A 30 18.15 -2.67 8.74
C ARG A 30 16.70 -2.55 8.28
N ALA A 31 15.96 -1.54 8.79
CA ALA A 31 14.54 -1.37 8.44
C ALA A 31 14.34 -1.17 6.93
N LEU A 32 15.12 -0.30 6.30
CA LEU A 32 15.00 -0.04 4.86
C LEU A 32 15.28 -1.28 4.00
N PRO A 33 16.44 -1.99 4.15
CA PRO A 33 16.70 -3.17 3.32
C PRO A 33 15.69 -4.30 3.58
N VAL A 34 15.23 -4.48 4.82
CA VAL A 34 14.20 -5.51 5.13
C VAL A 34 12.86 -5.16 4.49
N GLN A 35 12.40 -3.91 4.61
CA GLN A 35 11.16 -3.49 3.96
C GLN A 35 11.28 -3.53 2.44
N GLY A 36 12.44 -3.17 1.88
CA GLY A 36 12.73 -3.31 0.46
C GLY A 36 12.70 -4.76 -0.02
N ALA A 37 13.25 -5.69 0.74
CA ALA A 37 13.20 -7.12 0.43
C ALA A 37 11.76 -7.67 0.47
N TRP A 38 10.96 -7.27 1.46
CA TRP A 38 9.54 -7.61 1.52
C TRP A 38 8.75 -7.04 0.35
N LEU A 39 8.98 -5.76 0.00
CA LEU A 39 8.38 -5.15 -1.18
C LEU A 39 8.74 -5.92 -2.44
N ALA A 40 10.01 -6.29 -2.63
CA ALA A 40 10.46 -7.07 -3.77
C ALA A 40 9.80 -8.46 -3.80
N ALA A 41 9.67 -9.13 -2.66
CA ALA A 41 9.01 -10.43 -2.55
C ALA A 41 7.52 -10.34 -2.94
N CYS A 42 6.79 -9.37 -2.39
CA CYS A 42 5.39 -9.14 -2.73
C CYS A 42 5.22 -8.76 -4.21
N ALA A 43 6.08 -7.88 -4.74
CA ALA A 43 6.08 -7.48 -6.14
C ALA A 43 6.34 -8.67 -7.08
N THR A 44 7.20 -9.60 -6.68
CA THR A 44 7.51 -10.80 -7.46
C THR A 44 6.37 -11.79 -7.42
N SER A 45 5.82 -12.09 -6.24
CA SER A 45 4.73 -13.05 -6.08
C SER A 45 3.48 -12.62 -6.84
N SER A 46 3.10 -11.35 -6.72
CA SER A 46 1.95 -10.81 -7.44
C SER A 46 2.19 -10.71 -8.94
N SER A 47 3.41 -10.35 -9.36
CA SER A 47 3.76 -10.37 -10.78
C SER A 47 3.65 -11.77 -11.37
N ALA A 48 4.07 -12.79 -10.64
CA ALA A 48 3.91 -14.18 -11.06
C ALA A 48 2.43 -14.58 -11.17
N ALA A 49 1.62 -14.26 -10.16
CA ALA A 49 0.18 -14.50 -10.18
C ALA A 49 -0.52 -13.77 -11.34
N LEU A 50 -0.16 -12.51 -11.57
CA LEU A 50 -0.67 -11.70 -12.66
C LEU A 50 -0.25 -12.25 -14.03
N LEU A 51 0.99 -12.73 -14.19
CA LEU A 51 1.45 -13.37 -15.43
C LEU A 51 0.71 -14.67 -15.73
N CYS A 52 0.45 -15.50 -14.71
CA CYS A 52 -0.38 -16.69 -14.86
C CYS A 52 -1.80 -16.34 -15.31
N PHE A 53 -2.32 -15.21 -14.85
CA PHE A 53 -3.62 -14.69 -15.24
C PHE A 53 -3.59 -14.07 -16.64
N ALA A 54 -2.53 -13.33 -16.99
CA ALA A 54 -2.34 -12.67 -18.29
C ALA A 54 -2.34 -13.65 -19.46
N TYR A 55 -1.88 -14.86 -19.22
CA TYR A 55 -1.93 -15.91 -20.22
C TYR A 55 -3.36 -16.24 -20.70
N ARG A 56 -4.38 -15.84 -19.91
CA ARG A 56 -5.81 -16.05 -20.20
C ARG A 56 -6.65 -14.78 -20.33
N ALA A 57 -6.07 -13.60 -20.09
CA ALA A 57 -6.76 -12.32 -20.06
C ALA A 57 -6.08 -11.29 -20.97
N GLN A 58 -6.72 -10.13 -21.14
CA GLN A 58 -6.16 -9.03 -21.92
C GLN A 58 -4.88 -8.49 -21.25
N PRO A 59 -3.73 -8.46 -21.95
CA PRO A 59 -2.45 -8.09 -21.37
C PRO A 59 -2.40 -6.64 -20.85
N GLU A 60 -3.17 -5.73 -21.46
CA GLU A 60 -3.26 -4.32 -21.06
C GLU A 60 -3.82 -4.17 -19.64
N VAL A 61 -4.90 -4.86 -19.36
CA VAL A 61 -5.55 -4.90 -18.04
C VAL A 61 -4.59 -5.39 -16.95
N VAL A 62 -3.76 -6.37 -17.30
CA VAL A 62 -2.78 -6.95 -16.36
C VAL A 62 -1.69 -5.94 -15.99
N LEU A 63 -1.21 -5.15 -16.96
CA LEU A 63 -0.20 -4.13 -16.70
C LEU A 63 -0.72 -3.02 -15.77
N GLU A 64 -1.98 -2.62 -15.96
CA GLU A 64 -2.62 -1.61 -15.11
C GLU A 64 -2.82 -2.09 -13.68
N VAL A 65 -3.37 -3.30 -13.48
CA VAL A 65 -3.51 -3.90 -12.13
C VAL A 65 -2.16 -4.03 -11.44
N ARG A 66 -1.13 -4.42 -12.19
CA ARG A 66 0.23 -4.52 -11.66
C ARG A 66 0.75 -3.18 -11.18
N GLY A 67 0.54 -2.12 -11.95
CA GLY A 67 0.94 -0.76 -11.59
C GLY A 67 0.27 -0.31 -10.28
N LEU A 68 -1.04 -0.50 -10.19
CA LEU A 68 -1.81 -0.19 -8.99
C LEU A 68 -1.36 -1.01 -7.77
N ALA A 69 -1.20 -2.32 -7.92
CA ALA A 69 -0.74 -3.20 -6.85
C ALA A 69 0.65 -2.80 -6.34
N LEU A 70 1.59 -2.52 -7.24
CA LEU A 70 2.93 -2.05 -6.89
C LEU A 70 2.88 -0.71 -6.14
N ALA A 71 2.05 0.24 -6.55
CA ALA A 71 1.87 1.52 -5.88
C ALA A 71 1.32 1.33 -4.45
N CYS A 72 0.32 0.46 -4.28
CA CYS A 72 -0.25 0.13 -2.97
C CYS A 72 0.79 -0.46 -2.02
N TRP A 73 1.57 -1.44 -2.48
CA TRP A 73 2.62 -2.05 -1.65
C TRP A 73 3.77 -1.10 -1.37
N ALA A 74 4.22 -0.36 -2.37
CA ALA A 74 5.27 0.64 -2.17
C ALA A 74 4.87 1.67 -1.11
N ALA A 75 3.62 2.12 -1.11
CA ALA A 75 3.10 3.02 -0.09
C ALA A 75 3.03 2.33 1.29
N ALA A 76 2.48 1.12 1.40
CA ALA A 76 2.36 0.39 2.66
C ALA A 76 3.74 0.12 3.30
N PHE A 77 4.70 -0.37 2.52
CA PHE A 77 6.06 -0.62 3.01
C PHE A 77 6.83 0.66 3.29
N GLY A 78 6.60 1.74 2.52
CA GLY A 78 7.17 3.06 2.78
C GLY A 78 6.70 3.62 4.12
N VAL A 79 5.40 3.55 4.41
CA VAL A 79 4.82 3.94 5.71
C VAL A 79 5.42 3.10 6.85
N SER A 80 5.57 1.79 6.64
CA SER A 80 6.20 0.90 7.63
C SER A 80 7.68 1.26 7.86
N ALA A 81 8.45 1.50 6.80
CA ALA A 81 9.85 1.90 6.88
C ALA A 81 10.01 3.23 7.63
N LEU A 82 9.16 4.21 7.32
CA LEU A 82 9.14 5.50 8.02
C LEU A 82 8.81 5.33 9.50
N GLY A 83 7.84 4.50 9.84
CA GLY A 83 7.47 4.19 11.22
C GLY A 83 8.64 3.62 12.02
N HIS A 84 9.40 2.69 11.44
CA HIS A 84 10.59 2.13 12.08
C HIS A 84 11.73 3.15 12.19
N ALA A 85 11.93 4.00 11.18
CA ALA A 85 12.93 5.06 11.23
C ALA A 85 12.60 6.08 12.33
N LEU A 86 11.34 6.48 12.48
CA LEU A 86 10.88 7.36 13.56
C LEU A 86 11.01 6.68 14.93
N GLN A 87 10.62 5.42 15.04
CA GLN A 87 10.74 4.65 16.28
C GLN A 87 12.18 4.56 16.76
N SER A 88 13.14 4.37 15.85
CA SER A 88 14.56 4.30 16.20
C SER A 88 15.14 5.63 16.66
N ARG A 89 14.54 6.76 16.29
CA ARG A 89 15.00 8.10 16.62
C ARG A 89 14.32 8.72 17.81
N LEU A 90 13.01 8.64 17.83
CA LEU A 90 12.17 9.34 18.80
C LEU A 90 11.74 8.43 19.96
N GLY A 91 12.00 7.11 19.83
CA GLY A 91 11.42 6.13 20.73
C GLY A 91 9.90 6.00 20.55
N GLY A 92 9.27 5.18 21.38
CA GLY A 92 7.82 4.99 21.35
C GLY A 92 7.33 4.14 20.16
N PRO A 93 6.02 3.87 20.07
CA PRO A 93 5.45 2.90 19.14
C PRO A 93 5.10 3.52 17.75
N TRP A 94 6.00 4.27 17.14
CA TRP A 94 5.73 4.95 15.87
C TRP A 94 5.43 4.00 14.72
N ALA A 95 6.08 2.83 14.67
CA ALA A 95 5.80 1.83 13.67
C ALA A 95 4.34 1.36 13.73
N LEU A 96 3.82 1.10 14.92
CA LEU A 96 2.42 0.72 15.12
C LEU A 96 1.46 1.88 14.80
N ARG A 97 1.77 3.10 15.28
CA ARG A 97 0.94 4.28 15.04
C ARG A 97 0.76 4.55 13.54
N LEU A 98 1.85 4.56 12.77
CA LEU A 98 1.76 4.81 11.33
C LEU A 98 1.04 3.70 10.59
N ARG A 99 1.16 2.43 11.01
CA ARG A 99 0.38 1.33 10.45
C ARG A 99 -1.12 1.50 10.71
N LEU A 100 -1.50 1.89 11.92
CA LEU A 100 -2.91 2.16 12.25
C LEU A 100 -3.46 3.35 11.44
N ILE A 101 -2.66 4.42 11.29
CA ILE A 101 -3.04 5.56 10.43
C ILE A 101 -3.21 5.10 8.99
N TRP A 102 -2.28 4.29 8.47
CA TRP A 102 -2.39 3.73 7.13
C TRP A 102 -3.65 2.90 6.95
N LEU A 103 -3.95 2.02 7.91
CA LEU A 103 -5.17 1.22 7.89
C LEU A 103 -6.43 2.10 7.87
N ALA A 104 -6.44 3.14 8.71
CA ALA A 104 -7.55 4.09 8.74
C ALA A 104 -7.70 4.82 7.39
N VAL A 105 -6.63 5.34 6.81
CA VAL A 105 -6.64 5.99 5.50
C VAL A 105 -7.10 5.03 4.40
N ALA A 106 -6.74 3.76 4.49
CA ALA A 106 -7.17 2.76 3.51
C ALA A 106 -8.66 2.41 3.64
N ALA A 107 -9.21 2.35 4.85
CA ALA A 107 -10.57 1.87 5.12
C ALA A 107 -11.62 2.99 5.23
N LEU A 108 -11.30 4.11 5.88
CA LEU A 108 -12.26 5.17 6.17
C LEU A 108 -12.94 5.77 4.93
N PRO A 109 -12.26 6.04 3.80
CA PRO A 109 -12.92 6.59 2.62
C PRO A 109 -14.04 5.68 2.08
N VAL A 110 -13.82 4.37 2.10
CA VAL A 110 -14.83 3.38 1.66
C VAL A 110 -16.03 3.38 2.59
N LEU A 111 -15.78 3.31 3.90
CA LEU A 111 -16.83 3.33 4.91
C LEU A 111 -17.64 4.63 4.84
N TRP A 112 -16.94 5.76 4.74
CA TRP A 112 -17.59 7.06 4.65
C TRP A 112 -18.46 7.20 3.39
N HIS A 113 -17.94 6.73 2.25
CA HIS A 113 -18.72 6.72 1.02
C HIS A 113 -19.98 5.88 1.14
N TYR A 114 -19.87 4.68 1.74
CA TYR A 114 -21.02 3.82 1.99
C TYR A 114 -22.09 4.53 2.84
N PHE A 115 -21.69 5.12 3.98
CA PHE A 115 -22.61 5.86 4.83
C PHE A 115 -23.17 7.10 4.14
N ALA A 116 -22.38 7.84 3.38
CA ALA A 116 -22.85 9.01 2.65
C ALA A 116 -23.88 8.64 1.57
N LEU A 117 -23.71 7.51 0.89
CA LEU A 117 -24.71 7.00 -0.07
C LEU A 117 -25.98 6.57 0.62
N GLU A 118 -25.88 5.78 1.68
CA GLU A 118 -27.04 5.19 2.37
C GLU A 118 -27.89 6.23 3.08
N TYR A 119 -27.27 7.16 3.80
CA TYR A 119 -28.00 8.08 4.67
C TYR A 119 -28.14 9.51 4.12
N ALA A 120 -27.22 9.95 3.28
CA ALA A 120 -27.24 11.31 2.74
C ALA A 120 -27.44 11.38 1.22
N GLN A 121 -27.53 10.24 0.54
CA GLN A 121 -27.65 10.13 -0.92
C GLN A 121 -26.55 10.93 -1.66
N ARG A 122 -25.38 11.04 -1.07
CA ARG A 122 -24.22 11.77 -1.62
C ARG A 122 -23.10 10.81 -2.00
N SER A 123 -22.58 10.98 -3.20
CA SER A 123 -21.41 10.22 -3.67
C SER A 123 -20.12 10.92 -3.24
N LEU A 124 -19.18 10.17 -2.66
CA LEU A 124 -17.86 10.63 -2.27
C LEU A 124 -16.75 10.01 -3.13
N LEU A 125 -17.03 9.73 -4.41
CA LEU A 125 -16.08 9.09 -5.32
C LEU A 125 -14.74 9.83 -5.43
N HIS A 126 -14.70 11.13 -5.17
CA HIS A 126 -13.48 11.92 -5.14
C HIS A 126 -12.48 11.48 -4.05
N LEU A 127 -12.92 10.72 -3.05
CA LEU A 127 -12.05 10.16 -2.00
C LEU A 127 -11.43 8.81 -2.40
N ARG A 128 -11.87 8.22 -3.52
CA ARG A 128 -11.38 6.91 -4.00
C ARG A 128 -9.85 6.85 -4.16
N PRO A 129 -9.17 7.88 -4.71
CA PRO A 129 -7.72 7.86 -4.86
C PRO A 129 -6.92 7.75 -3.55
N LEU A 130 -7.55 8.03 -2.42
CA LEU A 130 -6.93 7.93 -1.10
C LEU A 130 -6.97 6.50 -0.52
N SER A 131 -7.82 5.63 -1.07
CA SER A 131 -7.99 4.27 -0.55
C SER A 131 -7.48 3.22 -1.53
N PRO A 132 -6.36 2.54 -1.22
CA PRO A 132 -5.84 1.46 -2.07
C PRO A 132 -6.84 0.32 -2.24
N HIS A 133 -7.60 -0.01 -1.20
CA HIS A 133 -8.62 -1.06 -1.27
C HIS A 133 -9.77 -0.67 -2.19
N TRP A 134 -10.19 0.61 -2.17
CA TRP A 134 -11.26 1.07 -3.05
C TRP A 134 -10.83 1.12 -4.51
N LEU A 135 -9.60 1.55 -4.78
CA LEU A 135 -9.04 1.52 -6.13
C LEU A 135 -8.98 0.09 -6.68
N LEU A 136 -8.52 -0.87 -5.86
CA LEU A 136 -8.50 -2.28 -6.25
C LEU A 136 -9.90 -2.84 -6.49
N ALA A 137 -10.87 -2.49 -5.65
CA ALA A 137 -12.25 -2.96 -5.77
C ALA A 137 -12.99 -2.34 -6.97
N ALA A 138 -12.66 -1.11 -7.36
CA ALA A 138 -13.26 -0.43 -8.50
C ALA A 138 -12.67 -0.87 -9.86
N PHE A 139 -11.61 -1.64 -9.86
CA PHE A 139 -10.91 -2.06 -11.06
C PHE A 139 -11.77 -2.87 -12.05
N PRO A 140 -12.61 -3.85 -11.62
CA PRO A 140 -13.44 -4.63 -12.52
C PRO A 140 -14.42 -3.80 -13.35
N ASP A 141 -14.85 -2.65 -12.81
CA ASP A 141 -15.85 -1.79 -13.41
C ASP A 141 -15.28 -0.87 -14.49
N GLY A 142 -13.96 -0.88 -14.70
CA GLY A 142 -13.26 0.02 -15.63
C GLY A 142 -13.43 1.50 -15.28
N ALA A 143 -13.84 1.78 -14.05
CA ALA A 143 -14.28 3.10 -13.61
C ALA A 143 -13.15 4.01 -13.12
N TRP A 144 -11.89 3.59 -13.23
CA TRP A 144 -10.75 4.39 -12.80
C TRP A 144 -9.76 4.66 -13.93
N THR A 145 -8.99 5.73 -13.77
CA THR A 145 -7.92 6.09 -14.70
C THR A 145 -6.56 5.86 -14.06
N PRO A 146 -5.48 5.61 -14.83
CA PRO A 146 -4.13 5.48 -14.29
C PRO A 146 -3.69 6.67 -13.42
N LEU A 147 -4.25 7.85 -13.64
CA LEU A 147 -3.98 9.04 -12.84
C LEU A 147 -4.50 8.95 -11.39
N GLU A 148 -5.47 8.09 -11.11
CA GLU A 148 -6.06 7.99 -9.77
C GLU A 148 -5.13 7.36 -8.74
N TYR A 149 -4.12 6.56 -9.13
CA TYR A 149 -3.16 6.01 -8.18
C TYR A 149 -1.90 6.86 -7.96
N TRP A 150 -1.76 8.01 -8.65
CA TRP A 150 -0.64 8.92 -8.42
C TRP A 150 -0.48 9.39 -6.97
N PRO A 151 -1.54 9.65 -6.19
CA PRO A 151 -1.39 9.97 -4.77
C PRO A 151 -0.68 8.88 -3.98
N LEU A 152 -0.92 7.59 -4.31
CA LEU A 152 -0.23 6.46 -3.69
C LEU A 152 1.25 6.41 -4.08
N VAL A 153 1.58 6.68 -5.34
CA VAL A 153 2.97 6.79 -5.82
C VAL A 153 3.70 7.92 -5.11
N ALA A 154 3.07 9.09 -5.00
CA ALA A 154 3.64 10.23 -4.30
C ALA A 154 3.85 9.94 -2.80
N LEU A 155 2.88 9.30 -2.15
CA LEU A 155 2.99 8.87 -0.76
C LEU A 155 4.14 7.86 -0.58
N ALA A 156 4.24 6.87 -1.47
CA ALA A 156 5.34 5.92 -1.46
C ALA A 156 6.70 6.63 -1.55
N ALA A 157 6.88 7.48 -2.56
CA ALA A 157 8.12 8.23 -2.76
C ALA A 157 8.48 9.09 -1.52
N ALA A 158 7.50 9.83 -0.98
CA ALA A 158 7.71 10.70 0.18
C ALA A 158 8.10 9.89 1.43
N THR A 159 7.41 8.78 1.70
CA THR A 159 7.68 7.95 2.89
C THR A 159 9.02 7.22 2.82
N TRP A 160 9.39 6.69 1.65
CA TRP A 160 10.70 6.07 1.44
C TRP A 160 11.83 7.09 1.55
N LEU A 161 11.67 8.28 0.95
CA LEU A 161 12.67 9.35 1.04
C LEU A 161 12.85 9.82 2.48
N ALA A 162 11.75 10.07 3.20
CA ALA A 162 11.80 10.47 4.61
C ALA A 162 12.48 9.40 5.48
N ALA A 163 12.14 8.12 5.28
CA ALA A 163 12.80 7.02 5.99
C ALA A 163 14.30 6.96 5.68
N ALA A 164 14.72 7.16 4.43
CA ALA A 164 16.12 7.17 4.03
C ALA A 164 16.90 8.34 4.66
N ILE A 165 16.32 9.54 4.69
CA ILE A 165 16.93 10.70 5.32
C ILE A 165 17.11 10.46 6.82
N LEU A 166 16.06 9.99 7.48
CA LEU A 166 16.09 9.71 8.91
C LEU A 166 17.13 8.64 9.25
N THR A 167 17.28 7.59 8.49
CA THR A 167 18.26 6.54 8.75
C THR A 167 19.70 7.03 8.54
N ARG A 168 19.96 7.83 7.50
CA ARG A 168 21.31 8.40 7.21
C ARG A 168 21.80 9.35 8.29
N GLN A 169 20.95 10.23 8.80
CA GLN A 169 21.35 11.21 9.81
C GLN A 169 21.67 10.56 11.17
N GLY A 170 21.19 9.35 11.49
CA GLY A 170 21.54 8.59 12.70
C GLY A 170 22.91 7.93 12.65
N THR A 171 23.66 8.06 11.56
CA THR A 171 25.00 7.46 11.39
C THR A 171 26.15 8.44 11.61
N ARG A 172 25.85 9.70 11.93
CA ARG A 172 26.92 10.64 12.31
C ARG A 172 27.30 10.38 13.78
N PRO A 173 28.57 10.05 14.06
CA PRO A 173 29.08 9.84 15.40
C PRO A 173 28.99 11.12 16.24
#